data_d322089f88b9aafcc0c97d07afa1ab2c
#
_entry.id   d322089f88b9aafcc0c97d07afa1ab2c
#
_cell.length_a   1.000
_cell.length_b   1.000
_cell.length_c   1.000
_cell.angle_alpha   90.00
_cell.angle_beta   90.00
_cell.angle_gamma   90.00
#
_symmetry.space_group_name_H-M   'P 1'
#
loop_
_entity.id
_entity.type
_entity.pdbx_description
1 polymer ?
#
loop_
_entity_poly.entity_id
_entity_poly.type
_entity_poly.pdbx_seq_one_letter_code
_entity_poly.pdbx_strand_id
1 'polypeptide(L)'
;MALKSYDEMRKIDVTRYCEERDEKMYLNWAKCIELLHENGAEKVSWEPIPDEKTGSSLRMVETVFTDKNGNTNRCYETRIKVIIDENEYEMQSPVMNGSNPVKDNSMSQQFVWNSMCRSFVKCVAIHTGLGFNLWLKEEMQPFKNKIPCEEESPSEANIKVLKDLASKHKIDLEYWITSNGRTWETLTASNVGQMLNALKEKYGDE
;
A
#
# COMPACT_ATOMS: atom_id res chain seq x y z
N MET A 1 -36.16 10.48 -1.40
CA MET A 1 -35.35 11.72 -1.22
C MET A 1 -34.16 11.61 -2.15
N ALA A 2 -33.73 12.66 -2.81
CA ALA A 2 -32.57 12.59 -3.69
C ALA A 2 -31.26 12.51 -2.86
N LEU A 3 -30.23 11.86 -3.41
CA LEU A 3 -28.91 11.81 -2.81
C LEU A 3 -28.40 13.23 -2.53
N LYS A 4 -27.80 13.45 -1.36
CA LYS A 4 -27.18 14.72 -0.99
C LYS A 4 -26.12 15.14 -2.02
N SER A 5 -25.88 16.45 -2.10
CA SER A 5 -24.85 17.00 -3.00
C SER A 5 -23.44 16.49 -2.63
N TYR A 6 -22.52 16.54 -3.60
CA TYR A 6 -21.12 16.15 -3.40
C TYR A 6 -20.48 16.83 -2.18
N ASP A 7 -20.71 18.15 -2.02
CA ASP A 7 -20.12 18.91 -0.91
C ASP A 7 -20.69 18.54 0.46
N GLU A 8 -21.94 18.14 0.51
CA GLU A 8 -22.56 17.63 1.74
C GLU A 8 -22.04 16.23 2.09
N MET A 9 -21.99 15.34 1.10
CA MET A 9 -21.48 13.98 1.27
C MET A 9 -20.00 13.98 1.69
N ARG A 10 -19.19 14.88 1.13
CA ARG A 10 -17.78 15.01 1.47
C ARG A 10 -17.52 15.43 2.92
N LYS A 11 -18.48 16.10 3.55
CA LYS A 11 -18.38 16.51 4.96
C LYS A 11 -18.69 15.41 5.96
N ILE A 12 -19.25 14.27 5.48
CA ILE A 12 -19.58 13.14 6.35
C ILE A 12 -18.29 12.51 6.85
N ASP A 13 -18.13 12.47 8.17
CA ASP A 13 -17.01 11.76 8.79
C ASP A 13 -17.29 10.26 8.79
N VAL A 14 -16.60 9.54 7.93
CA VAL A 14 -16.68 8.08 7.80
C VAL A 14 -15.62 7.35 8.64
N THR A 15 -14.68 8.08 9.28
CA THR A 15 -13.54 7.45 9.98
C THR A 15 -13.97 6.51 11.09
N ARG A 16 -15.06 6.82 11.78
CA ARG A 16 -15.65 5.97 12.84
C ARG A 16 -16.16 4.60 12.35
N TYR A 17 -16.33 4.45 11.04
CA TYR A 17 -16.79 3.21 10.40
C TYR A 17 -15.67 2.48 9.68
N CYS A 18 -14.44 3.00 9.74
CA CYS A 18 -13.30 2.43 9.08
C CYS A 18 -12.55 1.49 10.00
N GLU A 19 -11.96 0.46 9.41
CA GLU A 19 -10.96 -0.38 10.04
C GLU A 19 -9.57 0.09 9.64
N GLU A 20 -8.64 0.13 10.57
CA GLU A 20 -7.24 0.39 10.27
C GLU A 20 -6.53 -0.91 9.89
N ARG A 21 -5.86 -0.93 8.74
CA ARG A 21 -5.04 -2.04 8.24
C ARG A 21 -3.79 -1.47 7.60
N ASP A 22 -2.62 -1.91 8.03
CA ASP A 22 -1.33 -1.44 7.49
C ASP A 22 -1.22 0.11 7.44
N GLU A 23 -1.57 0.76 8.56
CA GLU A 23 -1.59 2.24 8.71
C GLU A 23 -2.57 2.96 7.75
N LYS A 24 -3.51 2.24 7.13
CA LYS A 24 -4.51 2.78 6.23
C LYS A 24 -5.92 2.53 6.74
N MET A 25 -6.77 3.52 6.52
CA MET A 25 -8.18 3.45 6.89
C MET A 25 -9.01 2.83 5.76
N TYR A 26 -9.72 1.76 6.06
CA TYR A 26 -10.56 1.06 5.10
C TYR A 26 -12.03 1.19 5.47
N LEU A 27 -12.80 1.84 4.62
CA LEU A 27 -14.26 1.83 4.71
C LEU A 27 -14.77 0.53 4.09
N ASN A 28 -15.55 -0.24 4.86
CA ASN A 28 -16.19 -1.45 4.37
C ASN A 28 -17.20 -1.10 3.26
N TRP A 29 -17.20 -1.87 2.17
CA TRP A 29 -18.10 -1.64 1.02
C TRP A 29 -19.58 -1.71 1.39
N ALA A 30 -19.97 -2.63 2.30
CA ALA A 30 -21.35 -2.75 2.75
C ALA A 30 -21.78 -1.51 3.57
N LYS A 31 -20.90 -1.02 4.46
CA LYS A 31 -21.16 0.23 5.19
C LYS A 31 -21.20 1.44 4.26
N CYS A 32 -20.42 1.43 3.19
CA CYS A 32 -20.48 2.47 2.16
C CYS A 32 -21.86 2.52 1.49
N ILE A 33 -22.45 1.36 1.15
CA ILE A 33 -23.82 1.26 0.63
C ILE A 33 -24.84 1.80 1.64
N GLU A 34 -24.74 1.36 2.88
CA GLU A 34 -25.63 1.81 3.95
C GLU A 34 -25.61 3.34 4.11
N LEU A 35 -24.41 3.93 4.13
CA LEU A 35 -24.24 5.38 4.22
C LEU A 35 -24.82 6.12 2.99
N LEU A 36 -24.74 5.57 1.79
CA LEU A 36 -25.38 6.14 0.61
C LEU A 36 -26.91 6.18 0.79
N HIS A 37 -27.52 5.07 1.23
CA HIS A 37 -28.95 5.01 1.51
C HIS A 37 -29.39 5.97 2.64
N GLU A 38 -28.64 6.03 3.74
CA GLU A 38 -28.88 6.98 4.84
C GLU A 38 -28.85 8.44 4.36
N ASN A 39 -28.15 8.71 3.26
CA ASN A 39 -28.00 10.05 2.71
C ASN A 39 -28.80 10.31 1.42
N GLY A 40 -29.80 9.47 1.16
CA GLY A 40 -30.83 9.74 0.18
C GLY A 40 -30.75 8.96 -1.13
N ALA A 41 -29.75 8.09 -1.33
CA ALA A 41 -29.73 7.19 -2.48
C ALA A 41 -30.86 6.14 -2.37
N GLU A 42 -31.67 6.00 -3.40
CA GLU A 42 -32.75 4.99 -3.45
C GLU A 42 -32.23 3.65 -3.98
N LYS A 43 -31.33 3.69 -4.94
CA LYS A 43 -30.74 2.51 -5.56
C LYS A 43 -29.22 2.57 -5.50
N VAL A 44 -28.59 1.56 -4.92
CA VAL A 44 -27.14 1.40 -4.94
C VAL A 44 -26.83 -0.04 -5.30
N SER A 45 -26.10 -0.25 -6.38
CA SER A 45 -25.62 -1.57 -6.78
C SER A 45 -24.30 -1.48 -7.51
N TRP A 46 -23.56 -2.58 -7.55
CA TRP A 46 -22.37 -2.69 -8.38
C TRP A 46 -22.20 -4.13 -8.87
N GLU A 47 -21.59 -4.26 -10.02
CA GLU A 47 -21.32 -5.53 -10.65
C GLU A 47 -19.95 -5.54 -11.33
N PRO A 48 -19.28 -6.68 -11.44
CA PRO A 48 -18.06 -6.79 -12.22
C PRO A 48 -18.37 -6.64 -13.71
N ILE A 49 -17.46 -5.97 -14.43
CA ILE A 49 -17.46 -5.93 -15.89
C ILE A 49 -16.54 -7.07 -16.36
N PRO A 50 -17.07 -8.11 -16.99
CA PRO A 50 -16.27 -9.24 -17.44
C PRO A 50 -15.28 -8.82 -18.54
N ASP A 51 -14.13 -9.45 -18.56
CA ASP A 51 -13.22 -9.39 -19.71
C ASP A 51 -13.87 -10.09 -20.90
N GLU A 52 -13.90 -9.43 -22.04
CA GLU A 52 -14.60 -9.92 -23.24
C GLU A 52 -14.06 -11.24 -23.77
N LYS A 53 -12.76 -11.50 -23.56
CA LYS A 53 -12.10 -12.72 -24.07
C LYS A 53 -12.30 -13.92 -23.14
N THR A 54 -12.29 -13.68 -21.84
CA THR A 54 -12.28 -14.76 -20.85
C THR A 54 -13.61 -14.92 -20.10
N GLY A 55 -14.47 -13.92 -20.12
CA GLY A 55 -15.69 -13.85 -19.29
C GLY A 55 -15.40 -13.71 -17.79
N SER A 56 -14.16 -13.51 -17.40
CA SER A 56 -13.72 -13.38 -16.02
C SER A 56 -13.77 -11.92 -15.56
N SER A 57 -14.04 -11.70 -14.27
CA SER A 57 -13.87 -10.37 -13.64
C SER A 57 -12.40 -9.96 -13.51
N LEU A 58 -11.47 -10.88 -13.71
CA LEU A 58 -10.04 -10.60 -13.76
C LEU A 58 -9.62 -10.35 -15.20
N ARG A 59 -9.02 -9.20 -15.45
CA ARG A 59 -8.42 -8.84 -16.72
C ARG A 59 -6.91 -8.82 -16.60
N MET A 60 -6.24 -9.50 -17.52
CA MET A 60 -4.80 -9.42 -17.69
C MET A 60 -4.49 -8.33 -18.74
N VAL A 61 -3.65 -7.37 -18.38
CA VAL A 61 -3.14 -6.38 -19.33
C VAL A 61 -2.13 -7.08 -20.24
N GLU A 62 -2.30 -6.95 -21.55
CA GLU A 62 -1.46 -7.64 -22.55
C GLU A 62 -0.01 -7.15 -22.54
N THR A 63 0.21 -5.91 -22.14
CA THR A 63 1.56 -5.33 -22.05
C THR A 63 2.35 -5.98 -20.93
N VAL A 64 3.50 -6.54 -21.28
CA VAL A 64 4.44 -7.13 -20.34
C VAL A 64 5.54 -6.12 -20.03
N PHE A 65 5.74 -5.85 -18.75
CA PHE A 65 6.81 -4.96 -18.29
C PHE A 65 8.02 -5.80 -17.86
N THR A 66 9.20 -5.38 -18.26
CA THR A 66 10.45 -6.03 -17.87
C THR A 66 11.20 -5.15 -16.89
N ASP A 67 11.58 -5.67 -15.73
CA ASP A 67 12.39 -4.97 -14.75
C ASP A 67 13.88 -4.91 -15.14
N LYS A 68 14.69 -4.22 -14.33
CA LYS A 68 16.13 -4.07 -14.56
C LYS A 68 16.89 -5.41 -14.55
N ASN A 69 16.32 -6.45 -13.99
CA ASN A 69 16.91 -7.80 -13.87
C ASN A 69 16.42 -8.74 -14.98
N GLY A 70 15.63 -8.24 -15.92
CA GLY A 70 15.05 -9.05 -16.99
C GLY A 70 13.80 -9.85 -16.59
N ASN A 71 13.26 -9.67 -15.37
CA ASN A 71 12.02 -10.33 -14.98
C ASN A 71 10.84 -9.65 -15.65
N THR A 72 9.97 -10.46 -16.22
CA THR A 72 8.72 -9.97 -16.81
C THR A 72 7.61 -9.97 -15.76
N ASN A 73 6.86 -8.87 -15.69
CA ASN A 73 5.69 -8.73 -14.84
C ASN A 73 4.46 -8.45 -15.71
N ARG A 74 3.41 -9.20 -15.49
CA ARG A 74 2.08 -8.92 -16.05
C ARG A 74 1.31 -8.07 -15.06
N CYS A 75 0.45 -7.20 -15.59
CA CYS A 75 -0.46 -6.40 -14.78
C CYS A 75 -1.84 -7.03 -14.82
N TYR A 76 -2.48 -7.07 -13.66
CA TYR A 76 -3.84 -7.58 -13.52
C TYR A 76 -4.73 -6.47 -12.97
N GLU A 77 -5.90 -6.35 -13.54
CA GLU A 77 -6.88 -5.36 -13.12
C GLU A 77 -8.29 -5.96 -13.02
N THR A 78 -9.14 -5.26 -12.30
CA THR A 78 -10.58 -5.51 -12.27
C THR A 78 -11.31 -4.29 -12.80
N ARG A 79 -12.49 -4.50 -13.37
CA ARG A 79 -13.44 -3.45 -13.72
C ARG A 79 -14.76 -3.73 -13.06
N ILE A 80 -15.40 -2.67 -12.63
CA ILE A 80 -16.75 -2.72 -12.08
C ILE A 80 -17.60 -1.59 -12.67
N LYS A 81 -18.89 -1.84 -12.74
CA LYS A 81 -19.93 -0.84 -12.93
C LYS A 81 -20.58 -0.57 -11.60
N VAL A 82 -20.75 0.69 -11.26
CA VAL A 82 -21.42 1.17 -10.05
C VAL A 82 -22.64 1.95 -10.49
N ILE A 83 -23.79 1.65 -9.90
CA ILE A 83 -25.05 2.32 -10.19
C ILE A 83 -25.52 2.97 -8.89
N ILE A 84 -25.72 4.29 -8.94
CA ILE A 84 -26.28 5.08 -7.84
C ILE A 84 -27.45 5.87 -8.41
N ASP A 85 -28.66 5.49 -8.02
CA ASP A 85 -29.92 5.99 -8.58
C ASP A 85 -29.96 5.80 -10.11
N GLU A 86 -29.97 6.86 -10.87
CA GLU A 86 -29.99 6.84 -12.34
C GLU A 86 -28.61 6.95 -12.97
N ASN A 87 -27.56 7.14 -12.16
CA ASN A 87 -26.22 7.37 -12.65
C ASN A 87 -25.41 6.06 -12.66
N GLU A 88 -24.75 5.81 -13.77
CA GLU A 88 -23.84 4.69 -13.95
C GLU A 88 -22.39 5.17 -14.05
N TYR A 89 -21.49 4.50 -13.34
CA TYR A 89 -20.06 4.81 -13.31
C TYR A 89 -19.25 3.54 -13.53
N GLU A 90 -18.14 3.65 -14.24
CA GLU A 90 -17.18 2.57 -14.37
C GLU A 90 -15.90 2.90 -13.64
N MET A 91 -15.32 1.90 -12.99
CA MET A 91 -14.05 2.03 -12.30
C MET A 91 -13.19 0.79 -12.55
N GLN A 92 -11.93 1.04 -12.90
CA GLN A 92 -10.92 -0.02 -12.97
C GLN A 92 -9.85 0.21 -11.90
N SER A 93 -9.27 -0.87 -11.41
CA SER A 93 -8.14 -0.79 -10.49
C SER A 93 -7.25 -2.02 -10.61
N PRO A 94 -5.96 -1.85 -10.29
CA PRO A 94 -5.03 -2.98 -10.24
C PRO A 94 -5.44 -3.96 -9.14
N VAL A 95 -5.17 -5.24 -9.36
CA VAL A 95 -5.27 -6.25 -8.30
C VAL A 95 -4.07 -6.13 -7.39
N MET A 96 -4.31 -5.94 -6.09
CA MET A 96 -3.28 -5.67 -5.10
C MET A 96 -3.19 -6.80 -4.07
N ASN A 97 -1.97 -7.03 -3.60
CA ASN A 97 -1.67 -7.79 -2.39
C ASN A 97 -1.00 -6.84 -1.40
N GLY A 98 -1.74 -6.38 -0.40
CA GLY A 98 -1.32 -5.26 0.45
C GLY A 98 -1.10 -3.99 -0.38
N SER A 99 0.09 -3.41 -0.30
CA SER A 99 0.48 -2.21 -1.04
C SER A 99 1.13 -2.50 -2.40
N ASN A 100 1.30 -3.75 -2.78
CA ASN A 100 1.98 -4.14 -4.02
C ASN A 100 1.01 -4.73 -5.04
N PRO A 101 1.20 -4.48 -6.35
CA PRO A 101 0.50 -5.20 -7.39
C PRO A 101 0.77 -6.71 -7.30
N VAL A 102 -0.27 -7.50 -7.54
CA VAL A 102 -0.17 -8.96 -7.54
C VAL A 102 0.71 -9.44 -8.69
N LYS A 103 1.53 -10.45 -8.40
CA LYS A 103 2.32 -11.20 -9.41
C LYS A 103 1.59 -12.47 -9.79
N ASP A 104 1.95 -13.05 -10.95
CA ASP A 104 1.34 -14.27 -11.50
C ASP A 104 1.23 -15.40 -10.46
N ASN A 105 2.30 -15.64 -9.71
CA ASN A 105 2.38 -16.72 -8.72
C ASN A 105 1.73 -16.43 -7.37
N SER A 106 1.18 -15.23 -7.18
CA SER A 106 0.53 -14.82 -5.93
C SER A 106 -0.94 -14.41 -6.12
N MET A 107 -1.49 -14.64 -7.32
CA MET A 107 -2.89 -14.34 -7.61
C MET A 107 -3.84 -15.24 -6.81
N SER A 108 -4.90 -14.65 -6.28
CA SER A 108 -5.99 -15.38 -5.64
C SER A 108 -7.34 -14.71 -5.95
N GLN A 109 -8.41 -15.49 -5.92
CA GLN A 109 -9.77 -14.95 -6.07
C GLN A 109 -10.10 -13.93 -4.97
N GLN A 110 -9.53 -14.09 -3.78
CA GLN A 110 -9.72 -13.15 -2.69
C GLN A 110 -9.12 -11.77 -3.02
N PHE A 111 -7.95 -11.72 -3.65
CA PHE A 111 -7.37 -10.44 -4.08
C PHE A 111 -8.19 -9.77 -5.17
N VAL A 112 -8.73 -10.55 -6.11
CA VAL A 112 -9.64 -10.06 -7.15
C VAL A 112 -10.89 -9.43 -6.52
N TRP A 113 -11.54 -10.15 -5.59
CA TRP A 113 -12.71 -9.66 -4.87
C TRP A 113 -12.40 -8.39 -4.07
N ASN A 114 -11.33 -8.39 -3.28
CA ASN A 114 -10.92 -7.24 -2.49
C ASN A 114 -10.65 -6.01 -3.38
N SER A 115 -10.07 -6.22 -4.55
CA SER A 115 -9.81 -5.17 -5.53
C SER A 115 -11.12 -4.56 -6.04
N MET A 116 -12.13 -5.38 -6.36
CA MET A 116 -13.45 -4.91 -6.78
C MET A 116 -14.15 -4.11 -5.67
N CYS A 117 -14.14 -4.62 -4.43
CA CYS A 117 -14.69 -3.89 -3.29
C CYS A 117 -14.02 -2.53 -3.06
N ARG A 118 -12.68 -2.46 -3.20
CA ARG A 118 -11.92 -1.22 -3.11
C ARG A 118 -12.25 -0.26 -4.26
N SER A 119 -12.41 -0.80 -5.47
CA SER A 119 -12.84 -0.01 -6.64
C SER A 119 -14.20 0.62 -6.40
N PHE A 120 -15.15 -0.13 -5.83
CA PHE A 120 -16.48 0.38 -5.49
C PHE A 120 -16.39 1.58 -4.53
N VAL A 121 -15.71 1.42 -3.40
CA VAL A 121 -15.58 2.51 -2.41
C VAL A 121 -14.87 3.72 -3.00
N LYS A 122 -13.84 3.52 -3.82
CA LYS A 122 -13.13 4.60 -4.52
C LYS A 122 -14.01 5.29 -5.56
N CYS A 123 -14.79 4.54 -6.33
CA CYS A 123 -15.76 5.07 -7.29
C CYS A 123 -16.79 5.96 -6.61
N VAL A 124 -17.37 5.47 -5.51
CA VAL A 124 -18.31 6.25 -4.67
C VAL A 124 -17.66 7.54 -4.19
N ALA A 125 -16.44 7.48 -3.66
CA ALA A 125 -15.74 8.65 -3.16
C ALA A 125 -15.53 9.72 -4.26
N ILE A 126 -15.14 9.29 -5.47
CA ILE A 126 -14.91 10.20 -6.60
C ILE A 126 -16.20 10.88 -7.05
N HIS A 127 -17.28 10.13 -7.16
CA HIS A 127 -18.49 10.63 -7.80
C HIS A 127 -19.49 11.25 -6.83
N THR A 128 -19.48 10.85 -5.56
CA THR A 128 -20.42 11.38 -4.55
C THR A 128 -19.75 12.21 -3.46
N GLY A 129 -18.44 12.13 -3.30
CA GLY A 129 -17.71 12.77 -2.19
C GLY A 129 -17.67 11.94 -0.90
N LEU A 130 -18.49 10.91 -0.75
CA LEU A 130 -18.54 10.10 0.48
C LEU A 130 -17.20 9.39 0.71
N GLY A 131 -16.56 9.68 1.86
CA GLY A 131 -15.28 9.09 2.21
C GLY A 131 -14.08 9.62 1.42
N PHE A 132 -14.23 10.65 0.59
CA PHE A 132 -13.13 11.21 -0.22
C PHE A 132 -11.91 11.61 0.61
N ASN A 133 -12.12 12.07 1.84
CA ASN A 133 -11.03 12.47 2.73
C ASN A 133 -10.11 11.31 3.15
N LEU A 134 -10.56 10.04 3.08
CA LEU A 134 -9.72 8.87 3.33
C LEU A 134 -8.62 8.77 2.26
N TRP A 135 -8.99 8.99 1.01
CA TRP A 135 -8.06 8.94 -0.12
C TRP A 135 -7.08 10.11 -0.12
N LEU A 136 -7.53 11.31 0.27
CA LEU A 136 -6.62 12.45 0.43
C LEU A 136 -5.53 12.16 1.45
N LYS A 137 -5.88 11.56 2.59
CA LYS A 137 -4.89 11.17 3.61
C LYS A 137 -3.95 10.08 3.11
N GLU A 138 -4.44 9.12 2.31
CA GLU A 138 -3.63 8.06 1.74
C GLU A 138 -2.63 8.61 0.69
N GLU A 139 -3.05 9.55 -0.14
CA GLU A 139 -2.21 10.15 -1.18
C GLU A 139 -1.29 11.25 -0.67
N MET A 140 -1.69 11.96 0.40
CA MET A 140 -0.89 12.99 1.07
C MET A 140 0.11 12.40 2.08
N GLN A 141 0.00 11.13 2.45
CA GLN A 141 1.14 10.48 3.06
C GLN A 141 2.26 10.56 2.04
N PRO A 142 3.38 11.25 2.37
CA PRO A 142 4.51 11.30 1.47
C PRO A 142 4.73 9.86 1.07
N PHE A 143 4.80 9.61 -0.24
CA PHE A 143 5.35 8.35 -0.70
C PHE A 143 6.46 8.05 0.28
N LYS A 144 6.31 6.96 1.02
CA LYS A 144 7.47 6.26 1.58
C LYS A 144 8.20 5.62 0.37
N ASN A 145 8.41 6.38 -0.69
CA ASN A 145 9.69 6.39 -1.31
C ASN A 145 10.56 6.62 -0.10
N LYS A 146 11.28 5.63 0.29
CA LYS A 146 12.56 5.84 0.90
C LYS A 146 13.36 6.79 -0.01
N ILE A 147 13.00 8.07 -0.02
CA ILE A 147 13.99 9.14 0.09
C ILE A 147 14.79 8.60 1.23
N PRO A 148 16.09 8.28 1.08
CA PRO A 148 16.88 7.80 2.18
C PRO A 148 16.43 8.70 3.32
N CYS A 149 15.69 8.16 4.30
CA CYS A 149 15.29 8.87 5.48
C CYS A 149 16.55 9.57 5.88
N GLU A 150 16.53 10.81 6.33
CA GLU A 150 17.61 11.27 7.15
C GLU A 150 17.87 10.09 8.05
N GLU A 151 18.89 9.32 7.68
CA GLU A 151 19.05 7.92 8.06
C GLU A 151 19.14 7.96 9.56
N GLU A 152 18.15 7.42 10.27
CA GLU A 152 18.03 7.53 11.73
C GLU A 152 19.39 7.27 12.32
N SER A 153 19.88 8.18 13.13
CA SER A 153 21.15 8.01 13.83
C SER A 153 21.07 6.70 14.61
N PRO A 154 22.10 5.86 14.56
CA PRO A 154 22.06 4.58 15.22
C PRO A 154 21.86 4.75 16.72
N SER A 155 21.02 3.90 17.33
CA SER A 155 20.83 3.96 18.77
C SER A 155 22.15 3.69 19.51
N GLU A 156 22.35 4.38 20.62
CA GLU A 156 23.55 4.16 21.47
C GLU A 156 23.71 2.70 21.87
N ALA A 157 22.60 1.98 22.08
CA ALA A 157 22.59 0.56 22.39
C ALA A 157 23.20 -0.27 21.24
N ASN A 158 22.81 -0.01 19.98
CA ASN A 158 23.34 -0.72 18.83
C ASN A 158 24.81 -0.40 18.56
N ILE A 159 25.23 0.86 18.78
CA ILE A 159 26.64 1.26 18.70
C ILE A 159 27.46 0.52 19.75
N LYS A 160 26.95 0.40 20.98
CA LYS A 160 27.63 -0.33 22.06
C LYS A 160 27.80 -1.81 21.70
N VAL A 161 26.74 -2.48 21.27
CA VAL A 161 26.79 -3.88 20.85
C VAL A 161 27.80 -4.09 19.71
N LEU A 162 27.81 -3.18 18.71
CA LEU A 162 28.78 -3.24 17.61
C LEU A 162 30.23 -3.12 18.12
N LYS A 163 30.52 -2.19 19.02
CA LYS A 163 31.83 -1.99 19.60
C LYS A 163 32.28 -3.20 20.45
N ASP A 164 31.37 -3.77 21.23
CA ASP A 164 31.64 -4.93 22.07
C ASP A 164 31.98 -6.17 21.22
N LEU A 165 31.18 -6.45 20.17
CA LEU A 165 31.40 -7.54 19.21
C LEU A 165 32.74 -7.35 18.45
N ALA A 166 33.00 -6.15 17.96
CA ALA A 166 34.23 -5.87 17.24
C ALA A 166 35.47 -6.03 18.13
N SER A 167 35.41 -5.58 19.39
CA SER A 167 36.47 -5.75 20.36
C SER A 167 36.73 -7.24 20.66
N LYS A 168 35.65 -8.03 20.85
CA LYS A 168 35.71 -9.48 21.08
C LYS A 168 36.47 -10.20 19.96
N HIS A 169 36.26 -9.79 18.73
CA HIS A 169 36.83 -10.41 17.52
C HIS A 169 38.04 -9.67 16.96
N LYS A 170 38.59 -8.67 17.68
CA LYS A 170 39.75 -7.85 17.29
C LYS A 170 39.63 -7.20 15.93
N ILE A 171 38.43 -6.68 15.63
CA ILE A 171 38.11 -6.00 14.36
C ILE A 171 38.32 -4.50 14.53
N ASP A 172 39.06 -3.91 13.60
CA ASP A 172 39.29 -2.46 13.54
C ASP A 172 38.03 -1.81 12.90
N LEU A 173 37.11 -1.30 13.74
CA LEU A 173 35.90 -0.63 13.30
C LEU A 173 36.18 0.68 12.57
N GLU A 174 37.21 1.41 12.97
CA GLU A 174 37.62 2.67 12.34
C GLU A 174 37.98 2.42 10.86
N TYR A 175 38.85 1.42 10.65
CA TYR A 175 39.26 1.00 9.32
C TYR A 175 38.02 0.49 8.51
N TRP A 176 37.13 -0.29 9.15
CA TRP A 176 35.96 -0.82 8.44
C TRP A 176 34.99 0.28 8.02
N ILE A 177 34.75 1.27 8.90
CA ILE A 177 33.87 2.42 8.60
C ILE A 177 34.48 3.30 7.51
N THR A 178 35.75 3.65 7.62
CA THR A 178 36.45 4.53 6.68
C THR A 178 36.67 3.88 5.32
N SER A 179 36.95 2.59 5.25
CA SER A 179 37.08 1.83 4.01
C SER A 179 35.78 1.78 3.19
N ASN A 180 34.62 1.97 3.85
CA ASN A 180 33.32 2.10 3.20
C ASN A 180 32.92 3.56 2.94
N GLY A 181 33.87 4.50 3.03
CA GLY A 181 33.66 5.92 2.74
C GLY A 181 32.77 6.64 3.76
N ARG A 182 32.73 6.20 5.01
CA ARG A 182 31.89 6.74 6.08
C ARG A 182 32.68 7.20 7.28
N THR A 183 32.03 7.96 8.15
CA THR A 183 32.55 8.34 9.48
C THR A 183 31.52 7.96 10.54
N TRP A 184 31.88 7.97 11.82
CA TRP A 184 30.94 7.73 12.92
C TRP A 184 29.73 8.68 12.88
N GLU A 185 29.93 9.90 12.41
CA GLU A 185 28.90 10.96 12.32
C GLU A 185 27.92 10.71 11.15
N THR A 186 28.38 10.00 10.12
CA THR A 186 27.57 9.66 8.93
C THR A 186 27.01 8.25 8.95
N LEU A 187 27.26 7.48 10.04
CA LEU A 187 26.69 6.15 10.22
C LEU A 187 25.20 6.24 10.54
N THR A 188 24.43 5.35 9.93
CA THR A 188 23.00 5.26 10.09
C THR A 188 22.59 3.99 10.81
N ALA A 189 21.39 3.94 11.35
CA ALA A 189 20.83 2.74 11.98
C ALA A 189 20.88 1.52 11.05
N SER A 190 20.62 1.74 9.75
CA SER A 190 20.70 0.70 8.71
C SER A 190 22.13 0.18 8.53
N ASN A 191 23.13 1.07 8.56
CA ASN A 191 24.54 0.68 8.41
C ASN A 191 25.01 -0.14 9.60
N VAL A 192 24.70 0.31 10.81
CA VAL A 192 25.06 -0.43 12.04
C VAL A 192 24.37 -1.79 12.06
N GLY A 193 23.11 -1.89 11.63
CA GLY A 193 22.38 -3.15 11.47
C GLY A 193 23.07 -4.11 10.49
N GLN A 194 23.51 -3.62 9.32
CA GLN A 194 24.27 -4.42 8.35
C GLN A 194 25.61 -4.91 8.91
N MET A 195 26.34 -4.04 9.62
CA MET A 195 27.61 -4.40 10.25
C MET A 195 27.43 -5.46 11.35
N LEU A 196 26.39 -5.33 12.18
CA LEU A 196 26.05 -6.33 13.20
C LEU A 196 25.71 -7.69 12.57
N ASN A 197 24.88 -7.70 11.51
CA ASN A 197 24.54 -8.93 10.82
C ASN A 197 25.76 -9.59 10.19
N ALA A 198 26.63 -8.83 9.54
CA ALA A 198 27.87 -9.34 8.97
C ALA A 198 28.80 -9.96 10.02
N LEU A 199 28.87 -9.38 11.23
CA LEU A 199 29.63 -9.94 12.35
C LEU A 199 28.99 -11.24 12.85
N LYS A 200 27.69 -11.29 13.01
CA LYS A 200 26.95 -12.47 13.45
C LYS A 200 27.08 -13.63 12.46
N GLU A 201 26.93 -13.35 11.16
CA GLU A 201 27.10 -14.36 10.10
C GLU A 201 28.52 -14.94 10.09
N LYS A 202 29.53 -14.09 10.34
CA LYS A 202 30.95 -14.53 10.28
C LYS A 202 31.43 -15.22 11.54
N TYR A 203 30.91 -14.84 12.70
CA TYR A 203 31.45 -15.29 14.01
C TYR A 203 30.42 -16.03 14.89
N GLY A 204 29.16 -16.12 14.46
CA GLY A 204 28.07 -16.73 15.22
C GLY A 204 27.43 -15.80 16.26
N ASP A 205 26.34 -16.26 16.85
CA ASP A 205 25.60 -15.56 17.92
C ASP A 205 26.17 -15.83 19.34
N GLU A 206 27.42 -16.24 19.50
CA GLU A 206 28.04 -16.52 20.82
C GLU A 206 28.50 -15.25 21.56
#